data_0a66634708a7355027f8b2d9db181ca1
#
_entry.id   0a66634708a7355027f8b2d9db181ca1
#
_cell.length_a   1.000
_cell.length_b   1.000
_cell.length_c   1.000
_cell.angle_alpha   90.00
_cell.angle_beta   90.00
_cell.angle_gamma   90.00
#
_symmetry.space_group_name_H-M   'P 1'
#
loop_
_entity.id
_entity.type
_entity.pdbx_description
1 polymer ?
#
loop_
_entity_poly.entity_id
_entity_poly.type
_entity_poly.pdbx_seq_one_letter_code
_entity_poly.pdbx_strand_id
1 'polypeptide(L)'
;MLKAIQILGSSSSGFVSQIWRKGHSPLAFSSSAGARTRISTTPFSPRGTRCFRANRVYATGSKSESNPDAVSSSQVAVQSAGNVRKIKFCQWCGGPTKYDIPDGEEKMRAICTVCGKIAYQNPKMVVGCLIEHDKKVLLCKRNIEPSFGLWTLPAGYMEIGESAAEGATRETWEEAGAEVEVLSPFAQLDIPLIGQQTYIIFLAKLKRPHFAPGPESSECQLFSLDDIPFDSLAFSSIFVTLNLYIDDIRTGKLNFHYGTINKRPGSSPSDMCAFSLDHHLLS
;
A
#
# COMPACT_ATOMS: atom_id res chain seq x y z
N MET A 1 -3.25 19.45 48.00
CA MET A 1 -3.67 20.79 47.50
C MET A 1 -3.99 20.67 46.02
N LEU A 2 -5.28 20.60 45.71
CA LEU A 2 -5.82 20.60 44.35
C LEU A 2 -5.84 22.06 43.84
N LYS A 3 -5.36 22.32 42.65
CA LYS A 3 -5.69 23.52 41.87
C LYS A 3 -6.43 23.12 40.60
N ALA A 4 -7.73 23.47 40.62
CA ALA A 4 -8.60 23.42 39.45
C ALA A 4 -8.25 24.60 38.51
N ILE A 5 -8.17 24.36 37.22
CA ILE A 5 -8.12 25.39 36.19
C ILE A 5 -9.48 25.42 35.50
N GLN A 6 -10.17 26.56 35.65
CA GLN A 6 -11.41 26.88 34.96
C GLN A 6 -11.12 27.25 33.51
N ILE A 7 -11.88 26.65 32.60
CA ILE A 7 -11.95 27.10 31.19
C ILE A 7 -13.14 28.03 31.07
N LEU A 8 -12.86 29.28 30.75
CA LEU A 8 -13.88 30.29 30.39
C LEU A 8 -14.19 30.13 28.88
N GLY A 9 -15.44 29.85 28.59
CA GLY A 9 -15.98 29.95 27.24
C GLY A 9 -16.32 31.40 26.88
N SER A 10 -16.14 31.78 25.64
CA SER A 10 -16.82 32.93 25.05
C SER A 10 -17.29 32.61 23.64
N SER A 11 -18.60 32.64 23.50
CA SER A 11 -19.36 32.61 22.28
C SER A 11 -19.38 33.97 21.61
N SER A 12 -19.25 34.05 20.30
CA SER A 12 -19.95 35.07 19.52
C SER A 12 -20.21 34.63 18.09
N SER A 13 -21.46 34.78 17.78
CA SER A 13 -22.20 34.58 16.54
C SER A 13 -21.80 35.55 15.42
N GLY A 14 -21.91 35.09 14.16
CA GLY A 14 -21.87 35.95 12.99
C GLY A 14 -22.33 35.22 11.72
N PHE A 15 -23.63 35.27 11.46
CA PHE A 15 -24.27 34.94 10.19
C PHE A 15 -23.87 35.92 9.10
N VAL A 16 -23.48 35.45 7.90
CA VAL A 16 -23.83 36.12 6.63
C VAL A 16 -23.97 35.07 5.53
N SER A 17 -25.21 34.92 5.10
CA SER A 17 -25.61 34.21 3.88
C SER A 17 -25.46 35.16 2.67
N GLN A 18 -24.87 34.68 1.57
CA GLN A 18 -25.12 35.28 0.26
C GLN A 18 -25.40 34.18 -0.78
N ILE A 19 -26.65 34.27 -1.21
CA ILE A 19 -27.24 33.58 -2.34
C ILE A 19 -26.83 34.30 -3.61
N TRP A 20 -26.28 33.57 -4.61
CA TRP A 20 -26.30 34.05 -6.02
C TRP A 20 -26.96 33.02 -6.92
N ARG A 21 -27.96 33.58 -7.66
CA ARG A 21 -28.86 32.88 -8.60
C ARG A 21 -28.26 32.82 -10.00
N LYS A 22 -28.51 31.67 -10.61
CA LYS A 22 -28.81 31.36 -12.02
C LYS A 22 -28.52 32.39 -13.11
N GLY A 23 -27.82 31.92 -14.17
CA GLY A 23 -27.90 32.41 -15.50
C GLY A 23 -27.82 31.25 -16.50
N HIS A 24 -28.96 30.92 -17.11
CA HIS A 24 -29.08 30.04 -18.26
C HIS A 24 -28.83 30.83 -19.55
N SER A 25 -28.17 30.28 -20.56
CA SER A 25 -28.67 30.20 -21.94
C SER A 25 -27.76 29.39 -22.86
N PRO A 26 -28.30 28.73 -23.87
CA PRO A 26 -27.65 27.76 -24.73
C PRO A 26 -27.30 28.31 -26.11
N LEU A 27 -26.29 27.79 -26.75
CA LEU A 27 -26.05 27.92 -28.21
C LEU A 27 -25.50 26.61 -28.76
N ALA A 28 -26.33 25.93 -29.45
CA ALA A 28 -26.41 25.76 -30.89
C ALA A 28 -25.35 24.86 -31.54
N PHE A 29 -25.85 23.75 -32.02
CA PHE A 29 -25.25 22.79 -32.94
C PHE A 29 -24.71 23.44 -34.25
N SER A 30 -23.56 22.96 -34.70
CA SER A 30 -23.26 22.92 -36.11
C SER A 30 -22.48 21.66 -36.46
N SER A 31 -23.10 20.85 -37.27
CA SER A 31 -22.57 19.66 -37.93
C SER A 31 -21.74 20.06 -39.14
N SER A 32 -20.53 19.50 -39.29
CA SER A 32 -19.91 19.38 -40.60
C SER A 32 -19.26 18.00 -40.76
N ALA A 33 -19.71 17.33 -41.81
CA ALA A 33 -19.22 16.02 -42.25
C ALA A 33 -17.90 16.17 -43.02
N GLY A 34 -17.08 15.13 -42.95
CA GLY A 34 -16.17 14.82 -44.07
C GLY A 34 -14.71 14.58 -43.70
N ALA A 35 -14.30 13.33 -43.63
CA ALA A 35 -13.22 12.72 -44.40
C ALA A 35 -12.75 11.42 -43.76
N ARG A 36 -13.05 10.32 -44.40
CA ARG A 36 -12.51 9.00 -44.09
C ARG A 36 -11.07 8.94 -44.59
N THR A 37 -10.12 8.86 -43.66
CA THR A 37 -8.77 8.40 -43.97
C THR A 37 -8.59 6.99 -43.40
N ARG A 38 -8.40 6.03 -44.29
CA ARG A 38 -8.04 4.65 -43.91
C ARG A 38 -6.61 4.65 -43.38
N ILE A 39 -6.43 4.32 -42.12
CA ILE A 39 -5.11 4.00 -41.57
C ILE A 39 -5.03 2.47 -41.45
N SER A 40 -4.03 1.93 -42.16
CA SER A 40 -3.62 0.55 -42.19
C SER A 40 -3.15 0.14 -40.79
N THR A 41 -3.84 -0.83 -40.17
CA THR A 41 -3.42 -1.46 -38.92
C THR A 41 -2.50 -2.64 -39.22
N THR A 42 -1.22 -2.47 -38.99
CA THR A 42 -0.30 -3.60 -38.77
C THR A 42 -0.38 -4.00 -37.31
N PRO A 43 -0.53 -5.30 -36.96
CA PRO A 43 -0.53 -5.72 -35.58
C PRO A 43 0.89 -5.72 -35.03
N PHE A 44 1.19 -4.80 -34.13
CA PHE A 44 2.39 -4.83 -33.31
C PHE A 44 2.22 -5.91 -32.22
N SER A 45 3.01 -6.97 -32.28
CA SER A 45 3.05 -8.01 -31.25
C SER A 45 3.92 -7.54 -30.11
N PRO A 46 3.39 -7.37 -28.87
CA PRO A 46 4.24 -7.10 -27.72
C PRO A 46 4.83 -8.43 -27.23
N ARG A 47 6.11 -8.63 -27.49
CA ARG A 47 6.91 -9.58 -26.73
C ARG A 47 7.16 -9.00 -25.34
N GLY A 48 6.26 -9.26 -24.41
CA GLY A 48 6.43 -8.99 -23.00
C GLY A 48 5.99 -10.23 -22.23
N THR A 49 6.94 -10.91 -21.62
CA THR A 49 6.70 -12.08 -20.77
C THR A 49 5.83 -11.65 -19.59
N ARG A 50 4.55 -12.02 -19.60
CA ARG A 50 3.65 -11.77 -18.47
C ARG A 50 4.05 -12.64 -17.30
N CYS A 51 4.73 -12.06 -16.30
CA CYS A 51 5.12 -12.74 -15.06
C CYS A 51 3.97 -12.94 -14.07
N PHE A 52 2.85 -12.27 -14.25
CA PHE A 52 1.77 -12.27 -13.26
C PHE A 52 0.53 -12.99 -13.78
N ARG A 53 0.19 -14.12 -13.16
CA ARG A 53 -1.07 -14.83 -13.36
C ARG A 53 -1.83 -14.77 -12.03
N ALA A 54 -2.81 -13.88 -11.93
CA ALA A 54 -3.75 -13.90 -10.82
C ALA A 54 -4.61 -15.18 -10.92
N ASN A 55 -4.46 -16.09 -9.98
CA ASN A 55 -5.38 -17.21 -9.85
C ASN A 55 -6.69 -16.71 -9.27
N ARG A 56 -7.66 -16.48 -10.14
CA ARG A 56 -9.04 -16.17 -9.74
C ARG A 56 -9.68 -17.44 -9.19
N VAL A 57 -9.83 -17.53 -7.88
CA VAL A 57 -10.66 -18.57 -7.26
C VAL A 57 -12.08 -18.03 -7.14
N TYR A 58 -12.97 -18.54 -8.03
CA TYR A 58 -14.40 -18.32 -7.88
C TYR A 58 -14.93 -19.25 -6.78
N ALA A 59 -15.54 -18.69 -5.76
CA ALA A 59 -16.31 -19.46 -4.79
C ALA A 59 -17.64 -19.88 -5.43
N THR A 60 -17.69 -21.12 -5.95
CA THR A 60 -18.96 -21.76 -6.29
C THR A 60 -19.47 -22.48 -5.06
N GLY A 61 -20.58 -22.00 -4.51
CA GLY A 61 -21.29 -22.68 -3.45
C GLY A 61 -21.93 -23.98 -3.99
N SER A 62 -21.47 -25.11 -3.53
CA SER A 62 -22.20 -26.38 -3.66
C SER A 62 -22.40 -26.97 -2.28
N LYS A 63 -23.68 -27.18 -1.93
CA LYS A 63 -24.12 -28.00 -0.81
C LYS A 63 -23.74 -29.44 -1.06
N SER A 64 -23.13 -30.10 -0.10
CA SER A 64 -23.17 -31.55 -0.01
C SER A 64 -23.05 -32.03 1.44
N GLU A 65 -23.78 -33.05 1.68
CA GLU A 65 -24.20 -33.74 2.88
C GLU A 65 -23.07 -34.25 3.77
N SER A 66 -23.46 -34.39 5.05
CA SER A 66 -22.75 -34.95 6.17
C SER A 66 -22.30 -36.41 5.99
N ASN A 67 -21.06 -36.71 6.36
CA ASN A 67 -20.71 -38.01 6.90
C ASN A 67 -19.65 -37.84 8.01
N PRO A 68 -19.82 -38.45 9.19
CA PRO A 68 -18.86 -38.32 10.30
C PRO A 68 -17.85 -39.48 10.24
N ASP A 69 -16.66 -39.20 10.76
CA ASP A 69 -15.53 -40.09 11.03
C ASP A 69 -14.36 -40.01 10.04
N ALA A 70 -13.50 -39.04 10.30
CA ALA A 70 -12.06 -39.20 10.15
C ALA A 70 -11.33 -38.07 10.92
N VAL A 71 -10.87 -38.39 12.13
CA VAL A 71 -9.89 -37.59 12.85
C VAL A 71 -8.56 -37.69 12.08
N SER A 72 -8.28 -36.69 11.26
CA SER A 72 -6.95 -36.46 10.71
C SER A 72 -6.46 -35.12 11.19
N SER A 73 -5.62 -35.15 12.21
CA SER A 73 -4.84 -34.02 12.67
C SER A 73 -3.89 -33.56 11.56
N SER A 74 -4.37 -32.68 10.68
CA SER A 74 -3.49 -31.92 9.80
C SER A 74 -2.72 -30.91 10.65
N GLN A 75 -1.53 -31.32 11.08
CA GLN A 75 -0.49 -30.43 11.52
C GLN A 75 -0.20 -29.47 10.37
N VAL A 76 -0.78 -28.28 10.42
CA VAL A 76 -0.32 -27.15 9.63
C VAL A 76 1.10 -26.89 10.11
N ALA A 77 2.07 -27.36 9.35
CA ALA A 77 3.46 -27.04 9.58
C ALA A 77 3.58 -25.51 9.53
N VAL A 78 3.75 -24.89 10.69
CA VAL A 78 4.16 -23.51 10.85
C VAL A 78 5.57 -23.45 10.26
N GLN A 79 5.66 -23.18 8.96
CA GLN A 79 6.94 -22.95 8.29
C GLN A 79 7.53 -21.68 8.90
N SER A 80 8.64 -21.90 9.57
CA SER A 80 9.63 -21.00 10.15
C SER A 80 9.35 -19.52 9.93
N ALA A 81 8.86 -18.88 11.00
CA ALA A 81 8.96 -17.44 11.18
C ALA A 81 10.38 -17.00 10.85
N GLY A 82 10.53 -16.15 9.83
CA GLY A 82 11.79 -15.48 9.51
C GLY A 82 12.37 -14.94 10.82
N ASN A 83 13.68 -14.85 10.91
CA ASN A 83 14.50 -14.58 12.09
C ASN A 83 13.97 -13.41 12.94
N VAL A 84 12.92 -13.66 13.73
CA VAL A 84 12.38 -12.69 14.68
C VAL A 84 13.45 -12.47 15.74
N ARG A 85 14.06 -11.29 15.76
CA ARG A 85 15.08 -10.95 16.77
C ARG A 85 14.44 -11.06 18.15
N LYS A 86 15.04 -11.90 19.01
CA LYS A 86 14.58 -12.03 20.39
C LYS A 86 14.81 -10.73 21.14
N ILE A 87 13.76 -10.21 21.76
CA ILE A 87 13.80 -9.05 22.65
C ILE A 87 14.51 -9.49 23.93
N LYS A 88 15.68 -8.89 24.24
CA LYS A 88 16.48 -9.23 25.41
C LYS A 88 16.23 -8.29 26.59
N PHE A 89 15.81 -7.06 26.30
CA PHE A 89 15.61 -6.01 27.29
C PHE A 89 14.24 -5.35 27.13
N CYS A 90 13.66 -4.97 28.26
CA CYS A 90 12.38 -4.29 28.33
C CYS A 90 12.50 -2.85 27.84
N GLN A 91 11.66 -2.43 26.90
CA GLN A 91 11.65 -1.07 26.37
C GLN A 91 11.15 0.00 27.37
N TRP A 92 10.52 -0.41 28.51
CA TRP A 92 10.01 0.52 29.53
C TRP A 92 10.99 0.75 30.68
N CYS A 93 11.67 -0.30 31.16
CA CYS A 93 12.52 -0.19 32.33
C CYS A 93 13.97 -0.65 32.09
N GLY A 94 14.32 -1.11 30.88
CA GLY A 94 15.65 -1.63 30.56
C GLY A 94 15.98 -2.99 31.18
N GLY A 95 15.11 -3.55 32.04
CA GLY A 95 15.34 -4.84 32.69
C GLY A 95 15.35 -6.01 31.69
N PRO A 96 15.98 -7.16 32.07
CA PRO A 96 16.04 -8.33 31.19
C PRO A 96 14.65 -8.94 30.98
N THR A 97 14.47 -9.61 29.83
CA THR A 97 13.24 -10.32 29.51
C THR A 97 13.45 -11.83 29.50
N LYS A 98 12.40 -12.57 29.87
CA LYS A 98 12.27 -14.02 29.63
C LYS A 98 11.17 -14.24 28.57
N TYR A 99 11.27 -15.34 27.83
CA TYR A 99 10.19 -15.78 26.91
C TYR A 99 9.33 -16.79 27.64
N ASP A 100 8.04 -16.50 27.73
CA ASP A 100 7.06 -17.35 28.41
C ASP A 100 5.69 -17.12 27.76
N ILE A 101 4.73 -17.99 28.03
CA ILE A 101 3.34 -17.83 27.61
C ILE A 101 2.60 -17.08 28.72
N PRO A 102 2.12 -15.85 28.47
CA PRO A 102 1.35 -15.10 29.46
C PRO A 102 0.02 -15.79 29.75
N ASP A 103 -0.52 -15.58 30.96
CA ASP A 103 -1.81 -16.10 31.35
C ASP A 103 -2.91 -15.66 30.39
N GLY A 104 -3.67 -16.62 29.85
CA GLY A 104 -4.73 -16.35 28.86
C GLY A 104 -4.28 -16.21 27.43
N GLU A 105 -3.00 -16.39 27.11
CA GLU A 105 -2.47 -16.41 25.73
C GLU A 105 -1.99 -17.82 25.34
N GLU A 106 -1.85 -18.03 24.01
CA GLU A 106 -1.29 -19.27 23.44
C GLU A 106 0.12 -19.08 22.88
N LYS A 107 0.59 -17.84 22.77
CA LYS A 107 1.86 -17.49 22.11
C LYS A 107 2.91 -17.08 23.13
N MET A 108 4.14 -17.54 22.90
CA MET A 108 5.29 -17.07 23.68
C MET A 108 5.55 -15.59 23.45
N ARG A 109 5.74 -14.82 24.51
CA ARG A 109 6.05 -13.39 24.53
C ARG A 109 7.31 -13.11 25.33
N ALA A 110 7.97 -12.00 25.05
CA ALA A 110 9.01 -11.49 25.91
C ALA A 110 8.39 -10.77 27.10
N ILE A 111 8.59 -11.30 28.31
CA ILE A 111 8.06 -10.75 29.56
C ILE A 111 9.23 -10.19 30.36
N CYS A 112 9.13 -8.95 30.81
CA CYS A 112 10.15 -8.33 31.66
C CYS A 112 10.20 -8.99 33.03
N THR A 113 11.38 -9.41 33.48
CA THR A 113 11.56 -10.03 34.78
C THR A 113 11.56 -9.03 35.93
N VAL A 114 11.66 -7.73 35.65
CA VAL A 114 11.69 -6.66 36.65
C VAL A 114 10.32 -5.99 36.81
N CYS A 115 9.70 -5.51 35.70
CA CYS A 115 8.44 -4.77 35.78
C CYS A 115 7.21 -5.58 35.31
N GLY A 116 7.38 -6.82 34.88
CA GLY A 116 6.29 -7.72 34.46
C GLY A 116 5.63 -7.36 33.11
N LYS A 117 6.04 -6.25 32.48
CA LYS A 117 5.43 -5.84 31.18
C LYS A 117 5.75 -6.82 30.06
N ILE A 118 4.72 -7.12 29.26
CA ILE A 118 4.80 -7.99 28.10
C ILE A 118 5.13 -7.14 26.87
N ALA A 119 6.08 -7.58 26.05
CA ALA A 119 6.42 -6.93 24.79
C ALA A 119 5.68 -7.63 23.63
N TYR A 120 4.73 -6.92 23.04
CA TYR A 120 4.04 -7.35 21.84
C TYR A 120 4.81 -6.88 20.59
N GLN A 121 4.99 -7.81 19.64
CA GLN A 121 5.57 -7.52 18.35
C GLN A 121 4.46 -7.58 17.30
N ASN A 122 4.23 -6.47 16.63
CA ASN A 122 3.22 -6.33 15.59
C ASN A 122 3.86 -6.08 14.23
N PRO A 123 3.20 -6.41 13.12
CA PRO A 123 3.65 -6.01 11.79
C PRO A 123 3.82 -4.49 11.73
N LYS A 124 4.87 -4.04 11.01
CA LYS A 124 5.04 -2.63 10.73
C LYS A 124 4.09 -2.20 9.62
N MET A 125 3.48 -1.04 9.78
CA MET A 125 2.69 -0.43 8.74
C MET A 125 3.57 0.46 7.88
N VAL A 126 3.51 0.24 6.56
CA VAL A 126 4.12 1.10 5.55
C VAL A 126 2.99 1.80 4.81
N VAL A 127 3.08 3.10 4.68
CA VAL A 127 2.05 3.94 4.05
C VAL A 127 2.66 4.72 2.91
N GLY A 128 1.93 4.89 1.81
CA GLY A 128 2.45 5.60 0.65
C GLY A 128 1.38 5.96 -0.36
N CYS A 129 1.80 6.69 -1.39
CA CYS A 129 0.93 7.18 -2.45
C CYS A 129 1.32 6.61 -3.82
N LEU A 130 0.33 6.12 -4.55
CA LEU A 130 0.37 5.98 -6.00
C LEU A 130 -0.16 7.30 -6.57
N ILE A 131 0.76 8.11 -7.10
CA ILE A 131 0.46 9.48 -7.55
C ILE A 131 0.32 9.47 -9.06
N GLU A 132 -0.89 9.75 -9.52
CA GLU A 132 -1.19 9.92 -10.93
C GLU A 132 -1.16 11.41 -11.32
N HIS A 133 -0.49 11.73 -12.43
CA HIS A 133 -0.52 13.03 -13.06
C HIS A 133 -0.39 12.88 -14.57
N ASP A 134 -1.36 13.41 -15.32
CA ASP A 134 -1.40 13.34 -16.79
C ASP A 134 -1.20 11.92 -17.36
N LYS A 135 -1.88 10.93 -16.77
CA LYS A 135 -1.78 9.50 -17.11
C LYS A 135 -0.39 8.89 -16.89
N LYS A 136 0.42 9.52 -16.08
CA LYS A 136 1.74 9.04 -15.65
C LYS A 136 1.74 8.81 -14.16
N VAL A 137 2.64 7.96 -13.68
CA VAL A 137 2.84 7.65 -12.27
C VAL A 137 4.18 8.22 -11.82
N LEU A 138 4.18 8.90 -10.67
CA LEU A 138 5.40 9.41 -10.06
C LEU A 138 6.11 8.28 -9.33
N LEU A 139 7.39 8.06 -9.66
CA LEU A 139 8.30 7.18 -8.94
C LEU A 139 9.50 7.95 -8.44
N CYS A 140 10.05 7.49 -7.31
CA CYS A 140 11.26 7.99 -6.67
C CYS A 140 12.36 6.93 -6.77
N LYS A 141 13.58 7.34 -7.07
CA LYS A 141 14.75 6.46 -7.13
C LYS A 141 15.47 6.50 -5.79
N ARG A 142 15.55 5.38 -5.12
CA ARG A 142 16.09 5.29 -3.76
C ARG A 142 17.55 5.72 -3.67
N ASN A 143 17.88 6.52 -2.67
CA ASN A 143 19.24 6.96 -2.32
C ASN A 143 19.73 6.33 -1.01
N ILE A 144 18.98 5.35 -0.48
CA ILE A 144 19.28 4.66 0.78
C ILE A 144 19.10 3.13 0.62
N GLU A 145 19.77 2.36 1.50
CA GLU A 145 19.57 0.93 1.64
C GLU A 145 18.26 0.61 2.41
N PRO A 146 17.62 -0.51 2.17
CA PRO A 146 17.90 -1.50 1.12
C PRO A 146 17.43 -1.00 -0.26
N SER A 147 17.90 -1.68 -1.31
CA SER A 147 17.48 -1.41 -2.70
C SER A 147 17.92 -0.03 -3.23
N PHE A 148 19.15 0.39 -2.88
CA PHE A 148 19.77 1.61 -3.40
C PHE A 148 19.72 1.64 -4.93
N GLY A 149 19.39 2.79 -5.50
CA GLY A 149 19.33 3.02 -6.96
C GLY A 149 18.13 2.41 -7.69
N LEU A 150 17.19 1.77 -6.98
CA LEU A 150 15.98 1.19 -7.57
C LEU A 150 14.78 2.14 -7.38
N TRP A 151 13.78 1.97 -8.26
CA TRP A 151 12.58 2.82 -8.30
C TRP A 151 11.50 2.30 -7.35
N THR A 152 10.78 3.22 -6.69
CA THR A 152 9.69 2.92 -5.77
C THR A 152 8.59 3.98 -5.87
N LEU A 153 7.41 3.68 -5.36
CA LEU A 153 6.43 4.70 -4.96
C LEU A 153 6.94 5.40 -3.70
N PRO A 154 6.67 6.69 -3.49
CA PRO A 154 6.96 7.34 -2.23
C PRO A 154 6.16 6.67 -1.11
N ALA A 155 6.87 6.07 -0.16
CA ALA A 155 6.28 5.28 0.92
C ALA A 155 7.29 4.94 2.02
N GLY A 156 6.89 5.08 3.28
CA GLY A 156 7.69 4.72 4.43
C GLY A 156 6.87 4.27 5.63
N TYR A 157 7.50 4.18 6.79
CA TYR A 157 6.83 3.71 8.00
C TYR A 157 5.86 4.75 8.55
N MET A 158 4.64 4.28 8.86
CA MET A 158 3.66 5.08 9.58
C MET A 158 4.17 5.40 11.00
N GLU A 159 4.03 6.65 11.42
CA GLU A 159 4.44 7.13 12.73
C GLU A 159 3.28 7.15 13.74
N ILE A 160 3.65 7.19 15.04
CA ILE A 160 2.67 7.26 16.12
C ILE A 160 2.02 8.65 16.12
N GLY A 161 0.69 8.67 16.08
CA GLY A 161 -0.10 9.91 16.15
C GLY A 161 -0.61 10.42 14.82
N GLU A 162 -0.23 9.78 13.71
CA GLU A 162 -0.77 10.10 12.37
C GLU A 162 -1.73 9.00 11.88
N SER A 163 -2.65 9.37 11.02
CA SER A 163 -3.44 8.43 10.22
C SER A 163 -2.63 7.90 9.04
N ALA A 164 -3.03 6.77 8.46
CA ALA A 164 -2.34 6.21 7.30
C ALA A 164 -2.29 7.18 6.09
N ALA A 165 -3.33 7.99 5.89
CA ALA A 165 -3.36 8.99 4.82
C ALA A 165 -2.44 10.18 5.10
N GLU A 166 -2.35 10.63 6.36
CA GLU A 166 -1.40 11.67 6.78
C GLU A 166 0.03 11.19 6.62
N GLY A 167 0.35 9.96 7.07
CA GLY A 167 1.65 9.36 6.88
C GLY A 167 2.03 9.22 5.40
N ALA A 168 1.12 8.75 4.55
CA ALA A 168 1.36 8.65 3.11
C ALA A 168 1.64 10.02 2.46
N THR A 169 0.96 11.07 2.93
CA THR A 169 1.19 12.46 2.47
C THR A 169 2.54 12.98 2.96
N ARG A 170 2.92 12.70 4.21
CA ARG A 170 4.22 13.07 4.79
C ARG A 170 5.37 12.40 4.03
N GLU A 171 5.32 11.07 3.85
CA GLU A 171 6.31 10.32 3.09
C GLU A 171 6.47 10.83 1.65
N THR A 172 5.33 11.17 1.00
CA THR A 172 5.36 11.77 -0.34
C THR A 172 6.09 13.11 -0.35
N TRP A 173 5.89 13.94 0.68
CA TRP A 173 6.61 15.20 0.80
C TRP A 173 8.09 14.99 1.09
N GLU A 174 8.44 14.06 1.98
CA GLU A 174 9.82 13.77 2.38
C GLU A 174 10.65 13.17 1.25
N GLU A 175 10.07 12.24 0.47
CA GLU A 175 10.79 11.55 -0.60
C GLU A 175 10.73 12.23 -1.97
N ALA A 176 9.63 12.93 -2.28
CA ALA A 176 9.39 13.52 -3.59
C ALA A 176 9.19 15.05 -3.58
N GLY A 177 9.18 15.73 -2.42
CA GLY A 177 8.89 17.16 -2.34
C GLY A 177 7.55 17.54 -2.95
N ALA A 178 6.62 16.60 -3.06
CA ALA A 178 5.37 16.74 -3.77
C ALA A 178 4.18 16.97 -2.82
N GLU A 179 3.38 18.00 -3.09
CA GLU A 179 2.09 18.20 -2.42
C GLU A 179 1.01 17.39 -3.14
N VAL A 180 0.35 16.49 -2.41
CA VAL A 180 -0.67 15.60 -2.96
C VAL A 180 -2.03 15.77 -2.29
N GLU A 181 -3.07 15.46 -3.05
CA GLU A 181 -4.42 15.22 -2.56
C GLU A 181 -4.68 13.71 -2.62
N VAL A 182 -4.89 13.09 -1.45
CA VAL A 182 -5.28 11.70 -1.34
C VAL A 182 -6.74 11.56 -1.81
N LEU A 183 -7.00 10.67 -2.75
CA LEU A 183 -8.32 10.47 -3.35
C LEU A 183 -9.08 9.33 -2.68
N SER A 184 -8.42 8.17 -2.56
CA SER A 184 -9.00 6.96 -1.97
C SER A 184 -7.91 5.98 -1.53
N PRO A 185 -8.19 5.02 -0.64
CA PRO A 185 -7.39 3.82 -0.51
C PRO A 185 -7.35 3.08 -1.85
N PHE A 186 -6.17 2.58 -2.23
CA PHE A 186 -5.99 1.80 -3.46
C PHE A 186 -5.64 0.35 -3.16
N ALA A 187 -4.68 0.10 -2.26
CA ALA A 187 -4.29 -1.26 -1.93
C ALA A 187 -3.90 -1.42 -0.46
N GLN A 188 -4.25 -2.56 0.11
CA GLN A 188 -3.66 -3.09 1.34
C GLN A 188 -3.03 -4.45 1.03
N LEU A 189 -1.71 -4.54 1.17
CA LEU A 189 -0.93 -5.71 0.82
C LEU A 189 -0.16 -6.21 2.04
N ASP A 190 -0.49 -7.40 2.52
CA ASP A 190 0.20 -8.01 3.64
C ASP A 190 1.42 -8.81 3.16
N ILE A 191 2.57 -8.64 3.83
CA ILE A 191 3.84 -9.30 3.51
C ILE A 191 4.36 -10.04 4.74
N PRO A 192 3.80 -11.21 5.08
CA PRO A 192 4.07 -11.88 6.36
C PRO A 192 5.48 -12.48 6.46
N LEU A 193 6.09 -12.88 5.35
CA LEU A 193 7.37 -13.59 5.37
C LEU A 193 8.61 -12.68 5.28
N ILE A 194 8.47 -11.51 4.64
CA ILE A 194 9.58 -10.59 4.41
C ILE A 194 9.34 -9.32 5.21
N GLY A 195 9.89 -9.25 6.42
CA GLY A 195 9.84 -8.05 7.24
C GLY A 195 8.56 -7.86 8.05
N GLN A 196 7.56 -8.74 7.93
CA GLN A 196 6.29 -8.65 8.67
C GLN A 196 5.69 -7.24 8.57
N GLN A 197 5.31 -6.87 7.36
CA GLN A 197 4.80 -5.53 7.03
C GLN A 197 3.41 -5.62 6.41
N THR A 198 2.63 -4.58 6.63
CA THR A 198 1.39 -4.30 5.88
C THR A 198 1.58 -2.98 5.14
N TYR A 199 1.45 -3.01 3.82
CA TYR A 199 1.48 -1.83 2.97
C TYR A 199 0.08 -1.30 2.76
N ILE A 200 -0.13 0.00 2.99
CA ILE A 200 -1.37 0.71 2.68
C ILE A 200 -1.03 1.81 1.67
N ILE A 201 -1.50 1.63 0.45
CA ILE A 201 -1.24 2.56 -0.65
C ILE A 201 -2.52 3.30 -0.98
N PHE A 202 -2.41 4.61 -1.05
CA PHE A 202 -3.47 5.51 -1.47
C PHE A 202 -3.28 5.96 -2.91
N LEU A 203 -4.39 6.04 -3.64
CA LEU A 203 -4.42 6.78 -4.89
C LEU A 203 -4.41 8.27 -4.57
N ALA A 204 -3.52 9.00 -5.22
CA ALA A 204 -3.37 10.43 -5.02
C ALA A 204 -3.08 11.16 -6.34
N LYS A 205 -3.28 12.47 -6.34
CA LYS A 205 -2.88 13.36 -7.43
C LYS A 205 -2.06 14.53 -6.91
N LEU A 206 -1.21 15.10 -7.77
CA LEU A 206 -0.47 16.30 -7.44
C LEU A 206 -1.43 17.49 -7.28
N LYS A 207 -1.29 18.24 -6.19
CA LYS A 207 -1.97 19.55 -6.02
C LYS A 207 -1.36 20.60 -6.94
N ARG A 208 -0.07 20.51 -7.20
CA ARG A 208 0.70 21.36 -8.10
C ARG A 208 1.62 20.47 -8.94
N PRO A 209 1.91 20.79 -10.19
CA PRO A 209 2.82 20.02 -11.03
C PRO A 209 4.29 20.29 -10.65
N HIS A 210 4.59 20.12 -9.35
CA HIS A 210 5.93 20.33 -8.80
C HIS A 210 6.29 19.15 -7.89
N PHE A 211 7.47 18.60 -8.12
CA PHE A 211 8.10 17.58 -7.29
C PHE A 211 9.62 17.67 -7.45
N ALA A 212 10.35 17.25 -6.44
CA ALA A 212 11.81 17.21 -6.45
C ALA A 212 12.27 16.11 -5.48
N PRO A 213 13.39 15.42 -5.75
CA PRO A 213 13.88 14.40 -4.86
C PRO A 213 14.20 14.96 -3.47
N GLY A 214 13.72 14.29 -2.44
CA GLY A 214 14.08 14.52 -1.04
C GLY A 214 15.40 13.84 -0.68
N PRO A 215 15.81 13.90 0.60
CA PRO A 215 17.10 13.34 1.04
C PRO A 215 17.28 11.83 0.79
N GLU A 216 16.18 11.07 0.83
CA GLU A 216 16.17 9.62 0.63
C GLU A 216 15.98 9.20 -0.84
N SER A 217 15.83 10.18 -1.74
CA SER A 217 15.67 9.97 -3.17
C SER A 217 16.78 10.64 -3.97
N SER A 218 17.34 9.96 -4.96
CA SER A 218 18.32 10.54 -5.87
C SER A 218 17.66 11.19 -7.09
N GLU A 219 16.45 10.76 -7.43
CA GLU A 219 15.71 11.18 -8.61
C GLU A 219 14.20 10.94 -8.40
N CYS A 220 13.36 11.83 -8.95
CA CYS A 220 11.91 11.61 -9.05
C CYS A 220 11.48 11.85 -10.50
N GLN A 221 10.63 10.98 -11.04
CA GLN A 221 10.22 11.03 -12.44
C GLN A 221 8.78 10.53 -12.62
N LEU A 222 8.07 11.16 -13.59
CA LEU A 222 6.77 10.70 -14.07
C LEU A 222 6.96 9.72 -15.24
N PHE A 223 6.50 8.49 -15.04
CA PHE A 223 6.54 7.43 -16.05
C PHE A 223 5.16 7.23 -16.67
N SER A 224 5.08 7.13 -17.98
CA SER A 224 3.89 6.58 -18.63
C SER A 224 3.75 5.09 -18.24
N LEU A 225 2.53 4.55 -18.28
CA LEU A 225 2.29 3.18 -17.80
C LEU A 225 3.08 2.12 -18.58
N ASP A 226 3.39 2.41 -19.86
CA ASP A 226 4.16 1.51 -20.72
C ASP A 226 5.69 1.63 -20.51
N ASP A 227 6.16 2.73 -19.89
CA ASP A 227 7.58 3.02 -19.67
C ASP A 227 8.03 2.77 -18.22
N ILE A 228 7.15 2.23 -17.36
CA ILE A 228 7.50 1.91 -15.97
C ILE A 228 8.66 0.90 -15.96
N PRO A 229 9.76 1.20 -15.23
CA PRO A 229 10.97 0.36 -15.23
C PRO A 229 10.81 -0.87 -14.34
N PHE A 230 9.98 -1.83 -14.74
CA PHE A 230 9.63 -3.02 -13.95
C PHE A 230 10.84 -3.87 -13.53
N ASP A 231 11.90 -3.87 -14.33
CA ASP A 231 13.14 -4.61 -14.03
C ASP A 231 14.03 -3.90 -12.99
N SER A 232 13.68 -2.68 -12.62
CA SER A 232 14.44 -1.83 -11.69
C SER A 232 13.59 -1.33 -10.52
N LEU A 233 12.51 -2.05 -10.17
CA LEU A 233 11.69 -1.72 -9.01
C LEU A 233 12.32 -2.26 -7.72
N ALA A 234 12.17 -1.50 -6.64
CA ALA A 234 12.80 -1.80 -5.35
C ALA A 234 12.18 -2.98 -4.59
N PHE A 235 10.86 -3.14 -4.68
CA PHE A 235 10.11 -4.08 -3.83
C PHE A 235 8.99 -4.77 -4.57
N SER A 236 8.71 -6.03 -4.19
CA SER A 236 7.59 -6.80 -4.73
C SER A 236 6.22 -6.14 -4.51
N SER A 237 6.03 -5.42 -3.39
CA SER A 237 4.81 -4.65 -3.13
C SER A 237 4.57 -3.58 -4.19
N ILE A 238 5.62 -2.89 -4.62
CA ILE A 238 5.54 -1.85 -5.66
C ILE A 238 5.24 -2.48 -7.02
N PHE A 239 5.93 -3.59 -7.35
CA PHE A 239 5.66 -4.37 -8.54
C PHE A 239 4.19 -4.80 -8.62
N VAL A 240 3.64 -5.37 -7.53
CA VAL A 240 2.24 -5.78 -7.46
C VAL A 240 1.30 -4.59 -7.59
N THR A 241 1.53 -3.53 -6.82
CA THR A 241 0.70 -2.32 -6.83
C THR A 241 0.60 -1.70 -8.23
N LEU A 242 1.72 -1.55 -8.94
CA LEU A 242 1.74 -0.96 -10.27
C LEU A 242 1.03 -1.85 -11.32
N ASN A 243 1.17 -3.18 -11.23
CA ASN A 243 0.44 -4.09 -12.10
C ASN A 243 -1.08 -4.02 -11.87
N LEU A 244 -1.53 -4.00 -10.60
CA LEU A 244 -2.93 -3.84 -10.26
C LEU A 244 -3.50 -2.52 -10.80
N TYR A 245 -2.73 -1.43 -10.68
CA TYR A 245 -3.14 -0.13 -11.21
C TYR A 245 -3.25 -0.14 -12.74
N ILE A 246 -2.29 -0.71 -13.44
CA ILE A 246 -2.33 -0.85 -14.91
C ILE A 246 -3.54 -1.66 -15.35
N ASP A 247 -3.84 -2.75 -14.66
CA ASP A 247 -5.00 -3.59 -14.99
C ASP A 247 -6.32 -2.85 -14.73
N ASP A 248 -6.42 -2.08 -13.66
CA ASP A 248 -7.58 -1.22 -13.39
C ASP A 248 -7.76 -0.15 -14.45
N ILE A 249 -6.71 0.56 -14.83
CA ILE A 249 -6.78 1.56 -15.92
C ILE A 249 -7.22 0.91 -17.24
N ARG A 250 -6.71 -0.28 -17.56
CA ARG A 250 -7.11 -1.01 -18.79
C ARG A 250 -8.56 -1.45 -18.78
N THR A 251 -9.09 -1.79 -17.61
CA THR A 251 -10.51 -2.18 -17.46
C THR A 251 -11.44 -0.98 -17.31
N GLY A 252 -10.89 0.22 -17.08
CA GLY A 252 -11.64 1.45 -16.89
C GLY A 252 -12.33 1.55 -15.53
N LYS A 253 -11.97 0.70 -14.57
CA LYS A 253 -12.53 0.73 -13.23
C LYS A 253 -11.41 0.65 -12.18
N LEU A 254 -11.28 1.69 -11.37
CA LEU A 254 -10.42 1.67 -10.20
C LEU A 254 -11.10 0.91 -9.06
N ASN A 255 -10.39 -0.04 -8.47
CA ASN A 255 -10.87 -0.87 -7.37
C ASN A 255 -9.97 -0.68 -6.15
N PHE A 256 -10.47 -1.05 -4.96
CA PHE A 256 -9.61 -1.28 -3.80
C PHE A 256 -9.14 -2.74 -3.84
N HIS A 257 -7.85 -2.95 -3.62
CA HIS A 257 -7.21 -4.26 -3.65
C HIS A 257 -6.73 -4.67 -2.25
N TYR A 258 -7.11 -5.85 -1.82
CA TYR A 258 -6.54 -6.50 -0.65
C TYR A 258 -5.89 -7.82 -1.06
N GLY A 259 -4.72 -8.15 -0.49
CA GLY A 259 -4.10 -9.43 -0.75
C GLY A 259 -2.84 -9.68 0.07
N THR A 260 -2.35 -10.90 -0.01
CA THR A 260 -1.12 -11.33 0.65
C THR A 260 -0.04 -11.62 -0.38
N ILE A 261 1.10 -10.96 -0.24
CA ILE A 261 2.26 -11.20 -1.11
C ILE A 261 3.11 -12.31 -0.48
N ASN A 262 3.19 -13.42 -1.16
CA ASN A 262 4.01 -14.56 -0.76
C ASN A 262 5.10 -14.83 -1.80
N LYS A 263 6.26 -15.28 -1.31
CA LYS A 263 7.33 -15.73 -2.17
C LYS A 263 7.08 -17.17 -2.64
N ARG A 264 7.22 -17.43 -3.94
CA ARG A 264 7.08 -18.77 -4.49
C ARG A 264 8.20 -19.67 -3.98
N PRO A 265 7.90 -20.90 -3.53
CA PRO A 265 8.91 -21.86 -3.10
C PRO A 265 9.96 -22.11 -4.20
N GLY A 266 11.23 -22.17 -3.80
CA GLY A 266 12.34 -22.48 -4.72
C GLY A 266 12.83 -21.33 -5.61
N SER A 267 12.24 -20.14 -5.51
CA SER A 267 12.66 -18.98 -6.31
C SER A 267 13.83 -18.22 -5.67
N SER A 268 14.64 -17.55 -6.52
CA SER A 268 15.73 -16.69 -6.05
C SER A 268 15.20 -15.51 -5.22
N PRO A 269 15.92 -15.06 -4.18
CA PRO A 269 15.55 -13.86 -3.42
C PRO A 269 15.42 -12.59 -4.26
N SER A 270 16.18 -12.50 -5.34
CA SER A 270 16.23 -11.34 -6.24
C SER A 270 15.23 -11.38 -7.39
N ASP A 271 14.47 -12.47 -7.55
CA ASP A 271 13.49 -12.60 -8.63
C ASP A 271 12.17 -11.91 -8.26
N MET A 272 11.91 -10.76 -8.86
CA MET A 272 10.68 -9.98 -8.64
C MET A 272 9.43 -10.68 -9.19
N CYS A 273 9.58 -11.61 -10.15
CA CYS A 273 8.50 -12.45 -10.66
C CYS A 273 8.20 -13.67 -9.76
N ALA A 274 9.01 -13.89 -8.74
CA ALA A 274 8.89 -15.01 -7.81
C ALA A 274 7.84 -14.85 -6.72
N PHE A 275 7.06 -13.77 -6.76
CA PHE A 275 6.00 -13.51 -5.80
C PHE A 275 4.63 -13.85 -6.39
N SER A 276 3.72 -14.30 -5.53
CA SER A 276 2.29 -14.48 -5.82
C SER A 276 1.49 -13.50 -4.99
N LEU A 277 0.37 -13.04 -5.53
CA LEU A 277 -0.66 -12.34 -4.78
C LEU A 277 -1.76 -13.36 -4.46
N ASP A 278 -1.81 -13.76 -3.20
CA ASP A 278 -2.78 -14.72 -2.68
C ASP A 278 -3.93 -14.00 -1.97
N HIS A 279 -5.09 -14.65 -1.86
CA HIS A 279 -6.28 -14.09 -1.20
C HIS A 279 -6.69 -12.71 -1.74
N HIS A 280 -6.51 -12.50 -3.06
CA HIS A 280 -6.82 -11.22 -3.69
C HIS A 280 -8.32 -10.94 -3.70
N LEU A 281 -8.72 -9.86 -3.05
CA LEU A 281 -10.08 -9.34 -3.01
C LEU A 281 -10.14 -7.97 -3.70
N LEU A 282 -11.27 -7.73 -4.36
CA LEU A 282 -11.58 -6.48 -5.06
C LEU A 282 -12.89 -5.89 -4.51
N SER A 283 -12.96 -4.58 -4.39
CA SER A 283 -14.20 -3.86 -4.05
C SER A 283 -14.37 -2.56 -4.84
#